data_9d59fd70703f7fa533a39b14b6e93078
#
_entry.id   9d59fd70703f7fa533a39b14b6e93078
#
_cell.length_a   1.000
_cell.length_b   1.000
_cell.length_c   1.000
_cell.angle_alpha   90.00
_cell.angle_beta   90.00
_cell.angle_gamma   90.00
#
_symmetry.space_group_name_H-M   'P 1'
#
loop_
_entity.id
_entity.type
_entity.pdbx_description
1 polymer ?
#
loop_
_entity_poly.entity_id
_entity_poly.type
_entity_poly.pdbx_seq_one_letter_code
_entity_poly.pdbx_strand_id
1 'polypeptide(L)'
;MFSFSVSRTLRFFFMGFVALFSAMTFAQAVFKVTAIPDESPTELARKAAPLVKYLEKTLGMNVEFTPVTDYAASVEALANKQVDMAWYGGFTFVQANIRSGGKAIPLVQREEDEKFRSVFITSDPAIKTLADLKGKNVSFGSASSTSGHLMPRSFLMQAGIDPDKDFKRVAFSGAHDATIAAVAAGKVEAGALNISVWEKFVADKKVDTSKVRVFFTTPPYFDYNWTVHADMPVATREKLTQAFLALNSNTPEGKEILELQRATRFVATKAENYKGIEQAARAAGLLK
;
A
#
# COMPACT_ATOMS: atom_id res chain seq x y z
N MET A 1 94.97 -4.06 44.03
CA MET A 1 94.66 -2.74 43.55
C MET A 1 93.32 -2.86 42.86
N PHE A 2 92.45 -2.01 43.16
CA PHE A 2 91.01 -2.08 43.05
C PHE A 2 90.44 -2.42 41.63
N SER A 3 89.57 -3.47 41.56
CA SER A 3 88.74 -3.86 40.47
C SER A 3 87.31 -3.42 40.75
N PHE A 4 86.73 -2.54 39.87
CA PHE A 4 85.33 -2.21 39.92
C PHE A 4 84.53 -3.06 38.94
N SER A 5 83.65 -3.88 39.49
CA SER A 5 82.67 -4.64 38.73
C SER A 5 81.42 -3.78 38.49
N VAL A 6 81.04 -3.55 37.23
CA VAL A 6 79.80 -2.89 36.85
C VAL A 6 78.78 -3.92 36.40
N SER A 7 77.84 -4.16 37.27
CA SER A 7 76.64 -5.00 36.94
C SER A 7 75.68 -4.26 35.96
N ARG A 8 75.44 -4.85 34.78
CA ARG A 8 74.42 -4.42 33.84
C ARG A 8 73.13 -5.14 34.10
N THR A 9 72.20 -4.48 34.76
CA THR A 9 70.80 -4.91 34.85
C THR A 9 70.09 -4.58 33.60
N LEU A 10 69.69 -5.63 32.78
CA LEU A 10 68.93 -5.53 31.60
C LEU A 10 67.44 -5.51 32.00
N ARG A 11 66.80 -4.34 31.89
CA ARG A 11 65.36 -4.20 32.10
C ARG A 11 64.62 -4.51 30.77
N PHE A 12 63.90 -5.64 30.70
CA PHE A 12 62.96 -5.96 29.66
C PHE A 12 61.68 -5.12 29.84
N PHE A 13 61.45 -4.19 28.94
CA PHE A 13 60.21 -3.46 28.79
C PHE A 13 59.23 -4.35 27.98
N PHE A 14 58.27 -4.97 28.67
CA PHE A 14 57.17 -5.68 28.02
C PHE A 14 56.12 -4.66 27.57
N MET A 15 56.17 -4.28 26.28
CA MET A 15 55.23 -3.37 25.68
C MET A 15 53.98 -4.19 25.29
N GLY A 16 52.98 -4.21 26.18
CA GLY A 16 51.69 -4.84 25.93
C GLY A 16 50.91 -4.06 24.85
N PHE A 17 50.82 -4.64 23.66
CA PHE A 17 49.98 -4.12 22.57
C PHE A 17 48.54 -4.52 22.85
N VAL A 18 47.78 -3.64 23.49
CA VAL A 18 46.31 -3.81 23.65
C VAL A 18 45.68 -3.46 22.30
N ALA A 19 45.37 -4.48 21.52
CA ALA A 19 44.55 -4.32 20.30
C ALA A 19 43.12 -4.00 20.74
N LEU A 20 42.74 -2.72 20.67
CA LEU A 20 41.36 -2.28 20.77
C LEU A 20 40.60 -2.78 19.50
N PHE A 21 39.97 -3.92 19.62
CA PHE A 21 38.91 -4.31 18.67
C PHE A 21 37.73 -3.38 18.89
N SER A 22 37.66 -2.28 18.14
CA SER A 22 36.44 -1.52 18.00
C SER A 22 35.43 -2.41 17.31
N ALA A 23 34.53 -3.01 18.08
CA ALA A 23 33.34 -3.64 17.55
C ALA A 23 32.52 -2.53 16.88
N MET A 24 32.68 -2.38 15.56
CA MET A 24 31.72 -1.61 14.75
C MET A 24 30.39 -2.36 14.86
N THR A 25 29.54 -1.90 15.75
CA THR A 25 28.11 -2.24 15.71
C THR A 25 27.57 -1.68 14.41
N PHE A 26 27.55 -2.49 13.36
CA PHE A 26 26.75 -2.19 12.20
C PHE A 26 25.30 -2.12 12.69
N ALA A 27 24.73 -0.92 12.71
CA ALA A 27 23.30 -0.79 12.89
C ALA A 27 22.66 -1.69 11.83
N GLN A 28 21.96 -2.75 12.28
CA GLN A 28 21.33 -3.69 11.39
C GLN A 28 20.31 -2.90 10.58
N ALA A 29 20.48 -2.86 9.25
CA ALA A 29 19.59 -2.15 8.37
C ALA A 29 18.15 -2.68 8.57
N VAL A 30 17.20 -1.78 8.84
CA VAL A 30 15.80 -2.11 9.01
C VAL A 30 15.12 -1.99 7.65
N PHE A 31 14.43 -3.05 7.23
CA PHE A 31 13.62 -3.04 6.01
C PHE A 31 12.25 -2.39 6.31
N LYS A 32 11.98 -1.24 5.73
CA LYS A 32 10.77 -0.46 6.00
C LYS A 32 9.69 -0.74 4.98
N VAL A 33 8.52 -1.09 5.48
CA VAL A 33 7.33 -1.39 4.68
C VAL A 33 6.24 -0.37 5.00
N THR A 34 5.56 0.12 3.99
CA THR A 34 4.37 0.97 4.17
C THR A 34 3.19 0.47 3.36
N ALA A 35 2.04 1.05 3.60
CA ALA A 35 0.83 0.88 2.79
C ALA A 35 0.10 2.21 2.65
N ILE A 36 -0.63 2.39 1.54
CA ILE A 36 -1.63 3.46 1.46
C ILE A 36 -2.63 3.30 2.61
N PRO A 37 -3.05 4.38 3.28
CA PRO A 37 -4.02 4.30 4.38
C PRO A 37 -5.45 4.19 3.82
N ASP A 38 -5.75 3.04 3.19
CA ASP A 38 -7.01 2.76 2.51
C ASP A 38 -8.14 2.33 3.46
N GLU A 39 -7.78 1.99 4.70
CA GLU A 39 -8.67 1.65 5.81
C GLU A 39 -8.15 2.31 7.11
N SER A 40 -8.85 2.10 8.22
CA SER A 40 -8.45 2.66 9.51
C SER A 40 -7.04 2.23 9.96
N PRO A 41 -6.32 3.04 10.75
CA PRO A 41 -4.99 2.71 11.24
C PRO A 41 -4.92 1.37 11.99
N THR A 42 -5.95 1.04 12.76
CA THR A 42 -6.05 -0.23 13.50
C THR A 42 -6.12 -1.42 12.54
N GLU A 43 -6.90 -1.30 11.45
CA GLU A 43 -7.02 -2.35 10.45
C GLU A 43 -5.70 -2.52 9.66
N LEU A 44 -5.05 -1.42 9.30
CA LEU A 44 -3.75 -1.47 8.63
C LEU A 44 -2.69 -2.15 9.50
N ALA A 45 -2.60 -1.81 10.79
CA ALA A 45 -1.67 -2.44 11.73
C ALA A 45 -1.96 -3.95 11.88
N ARG A 46 -3.24 -4.32 11.96
CA ARG A 46 -3.67 -5.73 12.05
C ARG A 46 -3.26 -6.53 10.81
N LYS A 47 -3.40 -5.95 9.62
CA LYS A 47 -3.02 -6.56 8.35
C LYS A 47 -1.50 -6.67 8.20
N ALA A 48 -0.76 -5.69 8.68
CA ALA A 48 0.69 -5.62 8.54
C ALA A 48 1.43 -6.59 9.47
N ALA A 49 0.94 -6.79 10.70
CA ALA A 49 1.69 -7.51 11.73
C ALA A 49 2.16 -8.93 11.34
N PRO A 50 1.31 -9.85 10.82
CA PRO A 50 1.80 -11.18 10.42
C PRO A 50 2.68 -11.13 9.16
N LEU A 51 2.40 -10.21 8.22
CA LEU A 51 3.23 -10.04 7.03
C LEU A 51 4.65 -9.55 7.39
N VAL A 52 4.77 -8.60 8.31
CA VAL A 52 6.07 -8.11 8.81
C VAL A 52 6.89 -9.27 9.38
N LYS A 53 6.31 -10.08 10.28
CA LYS A 53 6.98 -11.25 10.84
C LYS A 53 7.42 -12.27 9.79
N TYR A 54 6.58 -12.51 8.80
CA TYR A 54 6.89 -13.38 7.68
C TYR A 54 8.08 -12.84 6.86
N LEU A 55 8.10 -11.54 6.57
CA LEU A 55 9.19 -10.91 5.83
C LEU A 55 10.48 -10.86 6.65
N GLU A 56 10.42 -10.62 7.96
CA GLU A 56 11.60 -10.70 8.85
C GLU A 56 12.29 -12.06 8.74
N LYS A 57 11.51 -13.12 8.89
CA LYS A 57 11.98 -14.50 8.77
C LYS A 57 12.55 -14.80 7.38
N THR A 58 11.87 -14.30 6.34
CA THR A 58 12.28 -14.53 4.96
C THR A 58 13.54 -13.76 4.60
N LEU A 59 13.64 -12.48 4.96
CA LEU A 59 14.79 -11.64 4.62
C LEU A 59 15.98 -11.88 5.54
N GLY A 60 15.76 -12.35 6.77
CA GLY A 60 16.79 -12.51 7.79
C GLY A 60 17.27 -11.17 8.36
N MET A 61 16.39 -10.17 8.38
CA MET A 61 16.66 -8.82 8.89
C MET A 61 15.40 -8.24 9.53
N ASN A 62 15.56 -7.19 10.36
CA ASN A 62 14.41 -6.52 10.96
C ASN A 62 13.53 -5.88 9.88
N VAL A 63 12.21 -6.03 10.02
CA VAL A 63 11.21 -5.40 9.15
C VAL A 63 10.30 -4.53 10.01
N GLU A 64 10.02 -3.31 9.56
CA GLU A 64 9.18 -2.35 10.26
C GLU A 64 8.06 -1.87 9.36
N PHE A 65 6.83 -1.88 9.87
CA PHE A 65 5.72 -1.21 9.21
C PHE A 65 5.69 0.26 9.61
N THR A 66 5.91 1.13 8.65
CA THR A 66 5.93 2.59 8.82
C THR A 66 4.62 3.17 8.29
N PRO A 67 3.66 3.53 9.15
CA PRO A 67 2.41 4.15 8.71
C PRO A 67 2.65 5.55 8.14
N VAL A 68 1.81 5.94 7.19
CA VAL A 68 1.81 7.28 6.59
C VAL A 68 0.47 7.97 6.79
N THR A 69 0.44 9.29 6.67
CA THR A 69 -0.75 10.11 6.94
C THR A 69 -1.82 10.03 5.85
N ASP A 70 -1.39 9.86 4.60
CA ASP A 70 -2.25 9.80 3.43
C ASP A 70 -1.58 9.09 2.24
N TYR A 71 -2.31 8.94 1.14
CA TYR A 71 -1.81 8.27 -0.07
C TYR A 71 -0.62 9.00 -0.71
N ALA A 72 -0.63 10.34 -0.72
CA ALA A 72 0.45 11.11 -1.30
C ALA A 72 1.75 10.94 -0.49
N ALA A 73 1.65 10.89 0.84
CA ALA A 73 2.78 10.61 1.71
C ALA A 73 3.41 9.24 1.43
N SER A 74 2.60 8.22 1.09
CA SER A 74 3.14 6.90 0.70
C SER A 74 3.91 6.95 -0.61
N VAL A 75 3.45 7.75 -1.58
CA VAL A 75 4.15 7.99 -2.86
C VAL A 75 5.51 8.62 -2.62
N GLU A 76 5.56 9.70 -1.82
CA GLU A 76 6.80 10.38 -1.49
C GLU A 76 7.76 9.48 -0.70
N ALA A 77 7.23 8.68 0.23
CA ALA A 77 8.04 7.78 1.04
C ALA A 77 8.84 6.77 0.19
N LEU A 78 8.22 6.14 -0.82
CA LEU A 78 8.92 5.22 -1.71
C LEU A 78 9.82 5.96 -2.71
N ALA A 79 9.32 7.03 -3.33
CA ALA A 79 10.08 7.79 -4.33
C ALA A 79 11.38 8.39 -3.75
N ASN A 80 11.34 8.80 -2.48
CA ASN A 80 12.50 9.34 -1.74
C ASN A 80 13.25 8.27 -0.93
N LYS A 81 12.93 6.97 -1.10
CA LYS A 81 13.59 5.83 -0.43
C LYS A 81 13.53 5.91 1.11
N GLN A 82 12.49 6.50 1.66
CA GLN A 82 12.21 6.53 3.10
C GLN A 82 11.64 5.18 3.57
N VAL A 83 11.07 4.42 2.64
CA VAL A 83 10.62 3.05 2.79
C VAL A 83 11.18 2.19 1.65
N ASP A 84 11.32 0.88 1.90
CA ASP A 84 11.87 -0.06 0.93
C ASP A 84 10.78 -0.71 0.06
N MET A 85 9.59 -0.87 0.63
CA MET A 85 8.45 -1.50 -0.05
C MET A 85 7.14 -0.83 0.36
N ALA A 86 6.23 -0.70 -0.59
CA ALA A 86 4.92 -0.08 -0.38
C ALA A 86 3.78 -0.90 -1.02
N TRP A 87 2.66 -1.01 -0.30
CA TRP A 87 1.39 -1.48 -0.84
C TRP A 87 0.65 -0.31 -1.47
N TYR A 88 0.40 -0.39 -2.77
CA TYR A 88 -0.24 0.65 -3.56
C TYR A 88 -1.50 0.16 -4.26
N GLY A 89 -2.44 1.07 -4.52
CA GLY A 89 -3.38 0.89 -5.62
C GLY A 89 -2.72 1.25 -6.95
N GLY A 90 -3.32 0.85 -8.08
CA GLY A 90 -2.74 1.06 -9.41
C GLY A 90 -2.45 2.54 -9.71
N PHE A 91 -3.32 3.47 -9.31
CA PHE A 91 -3.09 4.91 -9.51
C PHE A 91 -1.97 5.44 -8.62
N THR A 92 -1.92 5.01 -7.35
CA THR A 92 -0.82 5.38 -6.45
C THR A 92 0.52 4.84 -6.96
N PHE A 93 0.53 3.62 -7.52
CA PHE A 93 1.71 3.07 -8.20
C PHE A 93 2.14 3.95 -9.38
N VAL A 94 1.21 4.35 -10.26
CA VAL A 94 1.51 5.24 -11.41
C VAL A 94 2.10 6.56 -10.92
N GLN A 95 1.54 7.15 -9.87
CA GLN A 95 2.08 8.38 -9.27
C GLN A 95 3.50 8.17 -8.70
N ALA A 96 3.74 7.06 -7.99
CA ALA A 96 5.05 6.72 -7.45
C ALA A 96 6.08 6.48 -8.57
N ASN A 97 5.66 5.83 -9.66
CA ASN A 97 6.51 5.60 -10.82
C ASN A 97 6.92 6.92 -11.50
N ILE A 98 5.97 7.84 -11.72
CA ILE A 98 6.26 9.17 -12.27
C ILE A 98 7.17 9.95 -11.31
N ARG A 99 6.84 9.97 -10.02
CA ARG A 99 7.57 10.72 -8.99
C ARG A 99 9.01 10.25 -8.81
N SER A 100 9.26 8.95 -8.94
CA SER A 100 10.60 8.36 -8.87
C SER A 100 11.37 8.40 -10.20
N GLY A 101 10.84 9.02 -11.25
CA GLY A 101 11.47 9.04 -12.58
C GLY A 101 11.50 7.68 -13.26
N GLY A 102 10.46 6.87 -13.12
CA GLY A 102 10.35 5.54 -13.71
C GLY A 102 10.98 4.42 -12.87
N LYS A 103 11.27 4.68 -11.59
CA LYS A 103 12.01 3.74 -10.72
C LYS A 103 11.13 2.94 -9.75
N ALA A 104 9.81 3.04 -9.82
CA ALA A 104 8.93 2.16 -9.05
C ALA A 104 8.72 0.85 -9.80
N ILE A 105 8.98 -0.28 -9.15
CA ILE A 105 8.86 -1.63 -9.72
C ILE A 105 7.80 -2.40 -8.92
N PRO A 106 6.64 -2.72 -9.51
CA PRO A 106 5.67 -3.59 -8.89
C PRO A 106 6.16 -5.04 -9.00
N LEU A 107 6.17 -5.76 -7.89
CA LEU A 107 6.66 -7.13 -7.81
C LEU A 107 5.53 -8.16 -7.94
N VAL A 108 4.53 -8.00 -7.09
CA VAL A 108 3.41 -8.93 -6.98
C VAL A 108 2.11 -8.18 -6.71
N GLN A 109 1.01 -8.83 -7.04
CA GLN A 109 -0.36 -8.41 -6.75
C GLN A 109 -1.17 -9.61 -6.26
N ARG A 110 -2.32 -9.37 -5.65
CA ARG A 110 -3.28 -10.45 -5.43
C ARG A 110 -3.88 -10.87 -6.77
N GLU A 111 -4.26 -12.14 -6.89
CA GLU A 111 -4.92 -12.63 -8.12
C GLU A 111 -6.20 -11.82 -8.42
N GLU A 112 -6.93 -11.43 -7.40
CA GLU A 112 -8.14 -10.61 -7.48
C GLU A 112 -7.90 -9.23 -8.09
N ASP A 113 -6.67 -8.71 -7.99
CA ASP A 113 -6.31 -7.37 -8.49
C ASP A 113 -6.17 -7.29 -10.01
N GLU A 114 -6.13 -8.43 -10.71
CA GLU A 114 -6.17 -8.47 -12.18
C GLU A 114 -7.55 -8.06 -12.75
N LYS A 115 -8.61 -8.25 -11.96
CA LYS A 115 -10.00 -7.97 -12.35
C LYS A 115 -10.75 -7.24 -11.24
N PHE A 116 -10.06 -6.30 -10.61
CA PHE A 116 -10.59 -5.54 -9.49
C PHE A 116 -11.76 -4.65 -9.91
N ARG A 117 -12.64 -4.29 -8.96
CA ARG A 117 -13.82 -3.46 -9.20
C ARG A 117 -14.02 -2.44 -8.10
N SER A 118 -14.66 -1.35 -8.47
CA SER A 118 -15.27 -0.42 -7.50
C SER A 118 -16.77 -0.66 -7.40
N VAL A 119 -17.32 -0.28 -6.26
CA VAL A 119 -18.76 -0.18 -6.07
C VAL A 119 -19.16 1.26 -5.76
N PHE A 120 -20.33 1.65 -6.25
CA PHE A 120 -21.03 2.85 -5.81
C PHE A 120 -22.13 2.44 -4.84
N ILE A 121 -22.13 3.05 -3.66
CA ILE A 121 -23.09 2.79 -2.59
C ILE A 121 -23.94 4.03 -2.32
N THR A 122 -25.15 3.81 -1.82
CA THR A 122 -26.07 4.88 -1.46
C THR A 122 -27.02 4.45 -0.34
N SER A 123 -27.47 5.41 0.46
CA SER A 123 -28.60 5.27 1.38
C SER A 123 -29.90 5.91 0.83
N ASP A 124 -29.85 6.61 -0.31
CA ASP A 124 -31.00 7.21 -0.97
C ASP A 124 -31.72 6.17 -1.85
N PRO A 125 -32.98 5.80 -1.56
CA PRO A 125 -33.71 4.83 -2.39
C PRO A 125 -34.00 5.32 -3.81
N ALA A 126 -33.92 6.63 -4.06
CA ALA A 126 -34.15 7.23 -5.38
C ALA A 126 -32.95 7.02 -6.34
N ILE A 127 -31.73 6.84 -5.80
CA ILE A 127 -30.52 6.65 -6.61
C ILE A 127 -30.45 5.19 -7.06
N LYS A 128 -30.60 4.92 -8.34
CA LYS A 128 -30.58 3.57 -8.96
C LYS A 128 -29.52 3.42 -10.04
N THR A 129 -29.11 4.51 -10.65
CA THR A 129 -28.16 4.60 -11.77
C THR A 129 -27.10 5.67 -11.51
N LEU A 130 -26.02 5.68 -12.30
CA LEU A 130 -25.02 6.74 -12.23
C LEU A 130 -25.63 8.13 -12.58
N ALA A 131 -26.63 8.18 -13.46
CA ALA A 131 -27.30 9.44 -13.86
C ALA A 131 -28.02 10.11 -12.68
N ASP A 132 -28.50 9.34 -11.70
CA ASP A 132 -29.19 9.86 -10.52
C ASP A 132 -28.26 10.59 -9.55
N LEU A 133 -26.94 10.51 -9.77
CA LEU A 133 -25.94 11.23 -9.00
C LEU A 133 -25.86 12.73 -9.33
N LYS A 134 -26.44 13.17 -10.48
CA LYS A 134 -26.47 14.58 -10.84
C LYS A 134 -27.18 15.39 -9.78
N GLY A 135 -26.55 16.50 -9.36
CA GLY A 135 -27.03 17.36 -8.29
C GLY A 135 -26.91 16.80 -6.86
N LYS A 136 -26.27 15.65 -6.66
CA LYS A 136 -26.07 15.00 -5.36
C LYS A 136 -24.70 15.33 -4.75
N ASN A 137 -24.58 15.18 -3.43
CA ASN A 137 -23.29 15.18 -2.75
C ASN A 137 -22.72 13.75 -2.82
N VAL A 138 -21.56 13.58 -3.41
CA VAL A 138 -20.92 12.27 -3.59
C VAL A 138 -19.53 12.27 -2.96
N SER A 139 -19.21 11.21 -2.23
CA SER A 139 -17.88 11.03 -1.65
C SER A 139 -17.09 10.02 -2.46
N PHE A 140 -15.88 10.42 -2.84
CA PHE A 140 -14.80 9.52 -3.21
C PHE A 140 -13.97 9.14 -1.97
N GLY A 141 -13.05 8.17 -2.12
CA GLY A 141 -12.06 7.82 -1.11
C GLY A 141 -10.96 8.88 -1.00
N SER A 142 -9.69 8.49 -1.18
CA SER A 142 -8.57 9.43 -1.35
C SER A 142 -8.49 9.97 -2.78
N ALA A 143 -8.00 11.18 -2.96
CA ALA A 143 -7.76 11.76 -4.29
C ALA A 143 -6.80 10.90 -5.15
N SER A 144 -5.85 10.19 -4.51
CA SER A 144 -4.91 9.27 -5.18
C SER A 144 -5.37 7.82 -5.20
N SER A 145 -6.60 7.52 -4.77
CA SER A 145 -7.15 6.16 -4.81
C SER A 145 -7.55 5.74 -6.22
N THR A 146 -7.21 4.52 -6.62
CA THR A 146 -7.69 3.90 -7.87
C THR A 146 -9.17 3.59 -7.75
N SER A 147 -9.52 2.67 -6.84
CA SER A 147 -10.88 2.14 -6.69
C SER A 147 -11.84 3.06 -5.95
N GLY A 148 -11.32 3.99 -5.14
CA GLY A 148 -12.13 4.99 -4.44
C GLY A 148 -12.30 6.31 -5.17
N HIS A 149 -11.55 6.57 -6.26
CA HIS A 149 -11.65 7.84 -6.99
C HIS A 149 -11.43 7.69 -8.49
N LEU A 150 -10.20 7.38 -8.95
CA LEU A 150 -9.85 7.46 -10.36
C LEU A 150 -10.79 6.64 -11.26
N MET A 151 -10.93 5.35 -10.97
CA MET A 151 -11.73 4.47 -11.83
C MET A 151 -13.23 4.78 -11.74
N PRO A 152 -13.83 5.01 -10.55
CA PRO A 152 -15.18 5.57 -10.45
C PRO A 152 -15.37 6.83 -11.27
N ARG A 153 -14.47 7.82 -11.16
CA ARG A 153 -14.54 9.07 -11.96
C ARG A 153 -14.44 8.78 -13.45
N SER A 154 -13.53 7.92 -13.86
CA SER A 154 -13.37 7.56 -15.29
C SER A 154 -14.64 6.94 -15.86
N PHE A 155 -15.30 6.03 -15.14
CA PHE A 155 -16.56 5.42 -15.59
C PHE A 155 -17.73 6.41 -15.59
N LEU A 156 -17.78 7.35 -14.64
CA LEU A 156 -18.74 8.46 -14.67
C LEU A 156 -18.54 9.31 -15.93
N MET A 157 -17.32 9.72 -16.23
CA MET A 157 -17.01 10.52 -17.42
C MET A 157 -17.33 9.78 -18.72
N GLN A 158 -17.06 8.47 -18.80
CA GLN A 158 -17.48 7.62 -19.94
C GLN A 158 -19.00 7.54 -20.09
N ALA A 159 -19.74 7.65 -18.99
CA ALA A 159 -21.21 7.73 -18.99
C ALA A 159 -21.75 9.15 -19.24
N GLY A 160 -20.88 10.12 -19.59
CA GLY A 160 -21.26 11.51 -19.85
C GLY A 160 -21.59 12.30 -18.58
N ILE A 161 -21.01 11.90 -17.44
CA ILE A 161 -21.19 12.57 -16.15
C ILE A 161 -19.83 13.10 -15.68
N ASP A 162 -19.69 14.42 -15.65
CA ASP A 162 -18.51 15.09 -15.10
C ASP A 162 -18.74 15.38 -13.62
N PRO A 163 -18.05 14.68 -12.68
CA PRO A 163 -18.28 14.88 -11.26
C PRO A 163 -18.10 16.32 -10.79
N ASP A 164 -17.18 17.08 -11.41
CA ASP A 164 -16.88 18.45 -10.99
C ASP A 164 -17.96 19.45 -11.46
N LYS A 165 -18.77 19.08 -12.46
CA LYS A 165 -19.85 19.93 -13.02
C LYS A 165 -21.23 19.43 -12.64
N ASP A 166 -21.43 18.10 -12.67
CA ASP A 166 -22.74 17.48 -12.54
C ASP A 166 -23.14 17.20 -11.09
N PHE A 167 -22.15 17.03 -10.17
CA PHE A 167 -22.47 16.82 -8.76
C PHE A 167 -22.70 18.16 -8.06
N LYS A 168 -23.56 18.15 -7.03
CA LYS A 168 -23.71 19.31 -6.15
C LYS A 168 -22.43 19.58 -5.37
N ARG A 169 -21.76 18.48 -4.92
CA ARG A 169 -20.51 18.53 -4.20
C ARG A 169 -19.74 17.21 -4.37
N VAL A 170 -18.45 17.31 -4.67
CA VAL A 170 -17.50 16.22 -4.55
C VAL A 170 -16.82 16.32 -3.18
N ALA A 171 -16.81 15.22 -2.41
CA ALA A 171 -16.09 15.10 -1.15
C ALA A 171 -15.05 13.97 -1.25
N PHE A 172 -14.01 14.04 -0.45
CA PHE A 172 -13.02 12.99 -0.29
C PHE A 172 -12.98 12.55 1.17
N SER A 173 -13.28 11.28 1.42
CA SER A 173 -13.32 10.72 2.78
C SER A 173 -11.93 10.32 3.30
N GLY A 174 -10.96 10.14 2.41
CA GLY A 174 -9.60 9.71 2.69
C GLY A 174 -9.40 8.18 2.65
N ALA A 175 -10.39 7.39 3.06
CA ALA A 175 -10.31 5.94 3.15
C ALA A 175 -11.65 5.26 2.78
N HIS A 176 -11.64 3.97 2.46
CA HIS A 176 -12.83 3.25 2.00
C HIS A 176 -13.86 3.05 3.11
N ASP A 177 -13.43 2.72 4.32
CA ASP A 177 -14.31 2.59 5.50
C ASP A 177 -14.95 3.93 5.88
N ALA A 178 -14.21 5.04 5.75
CA ALA A 178 -14.73 6.38 5.94
C ALA A 178 -15.79 6.76 4.90
N THR A 179 -15.66 6.29 3.64
CA THR A 179 -16.70 6.46 2.61
C THR A 179 -18.00 5.76 3.02
N ILE A 180 -17.91 4.49 3.48
CA ILE A 180 -19.07 3.75 3.96
C ILE A 180 -19.75 4.49 5.12
N ALA A 181 -18.95 4.94 6.09
CA ALA A 181 -19.45 5.66 7.25
C ALA A 181 -20.14 6.98 6.87
N ALA A 182 -19.59 7.71 5.88
CA ALA A 182 -20.18 8.97 5.41
C ALA A 182 -21.55 8.78 4.77
N VAL A 183 -21.71 7.73 3.93
CA VAL A 183 -23.00 7.38 3.32
C VAL A 183 -23.99 6.86 4.37
N ALA A 184 -23.56 5.96 5.25
CA ALA A 184 -24.40 5.41 6.31
C ALA A 184 -24.91 6.47 7.29
N ALA A 185 -24.11 7.52 7.54
CA ALA A 185 -24.50 8.65 8.37
C ALA A 185 -25.30 9.74 7.64
N GLY A 186 -25.60 9.56 6.33
CA GLY A 186 -26.31 10.56 5.53
C GLY A 186 -25.55 11.87 5.31
N LYS A 187 -24.20 11.86 5.47
CA LYS A 187 -23.35 13.04 5.21
C LYS A 187 -23.21 13.33 3.72
N VAL A 188 -23.39 12.33 2.90
CA VAL A 188 -23.44 12.34 1.44
C VAL A 188 -24.50 11.35 0.98
N GLU A 189 -25.09 11.57 -0.18
CA GLU A 189 -26.14 10.70 -0.74
C GLU A 189 -25.54 9.43 -1.35
N ALA A 190 -24.29 9.47 -1.85
CA ALA A 190 -23.63 8.32 -2.43
C ALA A 190 -22.10 8.38 -2.21
N GLY A 191 -21.45 7.25 -2.42
CA GLY A 191 -20.00 7.17 -2.37
C GLY A 191 -19.45 6.04 -3.23
N ALA A 192 -18.17 6.16 -3.63
CA ALA A 192 -17.49 5.14 -4.39
C ALA A 192 -16.30 4.57 -3.60
N LEU A 193 -16.13 3.26 -3.62
CA LEU A 193 -15.08 2.58 -2.87
C LEU A 193 -14.70 1.23 -3.46
N ASN A 194 -13.69 0.65 -2.89
CA ASN A 194 -13.17 -0.69 -3.12
C ASN A 194 -14.22 -1.76 -2.78
N ILE A 195 -14.49 -2.68 -3.72
CA ILE A 195 -15.47 -3.75 -3.55
C ILE A 195 -15.13 -4.68 -2.38
N SER A 196 -13.85 -5.05 -2.19
CA SER A 196 -13.46 -6.01 -1.16
C SER A 196 -13.59 -5.44 0.26
N VAL A 197 -13.47 -4.12 0.42
CA VAL A 197 -13.77 -3.45 1.71
C VAL A 197 -15.27 -3.45 1.96
N TRP A 198 -16.08 -3.17 0.95
CA TRP A 198 -17.54 -3.25 1.06
C TRP A 198 -17.98 -4.65 1.47
N GLU A 199 -17.53 -5.69 0.76
CA GLU A 199 -17.86 -7.09 1.05
C GLU A 199 -17.48 -7.50 2.46
N LYS A 200 -16.29 -7.05 2.93
CA LYS A 200 -15.85 -7.30 4.31
C LYS A 200 -16.77 -6.61 5.32
N PHE A 201 -17.16 -5.35 5.09
CA PHE A 201 -18.08 -4.64 5.98
C PHE A 201 -19.44 -5.32 6.07
N VAL A 202 -19.93 -5.87 4.96
CA VAL A 202 -21.19 -6.67 4.93
C VAL A 202 -21.01 -7.98 5.69
N ALA A 203 -19.92 -8.73 5.43
CA ALA A 203 -19.65 -10.02 6.10
C ALA A 203 -19.46 -9.84 7.62
N ASP A 204 -18.77 -8.79 8.03
CA ASP A 204 -18.53 -8.44 9.44
C ASP A 204 -19.75 -7.78 10.11
N LYS A 205 -20.86 -7.56 9.38
CA LYS A 205 -22.07 -6.85 9.85
C LYS A 205 -21.77 -5.43 10.38
N LYS A 206 -20.76 -4.77 9.80
CA LYS A 206 -20.35 -3.40 10.16
C LYS A 206 -21.14 -2.32 9.43
N VAL A 207 -22.00 -2.69 8.47
CA VAL A 207 -22.90 -1.83 7.74
C VAL A 207 -24.29 -2.45 7.69
N ASP A 208 -25.31 -1.62 7.89
CA ASP A 208 -26.71 -2.02 7.77
C ASP A 208 -27.13 -2.01 6.29
N THR A 209 -27.14 -3.20 5.67
CA THR A 209 -27.48 -3.36 4.25
C THR A 209 -28.95 -3.10 3.92
N SER A 210 -29.82 -2.96 4.92
CA SER A 210 -31.20 -2.50 4.71
C SER A 210 -31.25 -0.98 4.43
N LYS A 211 -30.22 -0.25 4.86
CA LYS A 211 -30.13 1.22 4.69
C LYS A 211 -29.11 1.64 3.64
N VAL A 212 -27.99 0.91 3.52
CA VAL A 212 -26.94 1.23 2.55
C VAL A 212 -26.80 0.07 1.59
N ARG A 213 -26.84 0.36 0.30
CA ARG A 213 -26.76 -0.65 -0.74
C ARG A 213 -25.83 -0.25 -1.87
N VAL A 214 -25.29 -1.24 -2.56
CA VAL A 214 -24.63 -1.06 -3.87
C VAL A 214 -25.72 -0.82 -4.92
N PHE A 215 -25.54 0.18 -5.77
CA PHE A 215 -26.41 0.42 -6.91
C PHE A 215 -25.66 0.33 -8.25
N PHE A 216 -24.33 0.39 -8.23
CA PHE A 216 -23.53 0.19 -9.44
C PHE A 216 -22.18 -0.46 -9.08
N THR A 217 -21.75 -1.42 -9.90
CA THR A 217 -20.42 -2.04 -9.85
C THR A 217 -19.71 -1.78 -11.17
N THR A 218 -18.47 -1.31 -11.12
CA THR A 218 -17.72 -0.96 -12.33
C THR A 218 -17.31 -2.20 -13.13
N PRO A 219 -16.98 -2.05 -14.44
CA PRO A 219 -16.16 -3.01 -15.15
C PRO A 219 -14.84 -3.27 -14.43
N PRO A 220 -14.17 -4.43 -14.70
CA PRO A 220 -12.91 -4.77 -14.05
C PRO A 220 -11.73 -3.94 -14.59
N TYR A 221 -10.71 -3.78 -13.72
CA TYR A 221 -9.44 -3.13 -14.02
C TYR A 221 -8.34 -3.70 -13.12
N PHE A 222 -7.06 -3.44 -13.44
CA PHE A 222 -5.94 -3.75 -12.55
C PHE A 222 -5.90 -2.77 -11.38
N ASP A 223 -5.66 -3.27 -10.14
CA ASP A 223 -5.53 -2.37 -9.00
C ASP A 223 -4.26 -2.70 -8.17
N TYR A 224 -4.39 -3.21 -6.98
CA TYR A 224 -3.33 -3.24 -5.97
C TYR A 224 -2.07 -3.98 -6.38
N ASN A 225 -0.94 -3.57 -5.77
CA ASN A 225 0.36 -4.22 -5.93
C ASN A 225 1.32 -3.89 -4.78
N TRP A 226 2.29 -4.77 -4.54
CA TRP A 226 3.47 -4.49 -3.74
C TRP A 226 4.57 -3.97 -4.64
N THR A 227 5.07 -2.79 -4.34
CA THR A 227 6.04 -2.04 -5.14
C THR A 227 7.29 -1.73 -4.34
N VAL A 228 8.46 -1.79 -5.00
CA VAL A 228 9.77 -1.43 -4.47
C VAL A 228 10.45 -0.39 -5.37
N HIS A 229 11.53 0.24 -4.88
CA HIS A 229 12.35 1.11 -5.73
C HIS A 229 13.35 0.30 -6.56
N ALA A 230 13.63 0.74 -7.79
CA ALA A 230 14.52 0.05 -8.74
C ALA A 230 15.98 -0.08 -8.24
N ASP A 231 16.42 0.79 -7.34
CA ASP A 231 17.74 0.74 -6.74
C ASP A 231 17.89 -0.40 -5.71
N MET A 232 16.79 -1.06 -5.34
CA MET A 232 16.86 -2.27 -4.51
C MET A 232 17.62 -3.38 -5.27
N PRO A 233 18.56 -4.09 -4.61
CA PRO A 233 19.30 -5.18 -5.25
C PRO A 233 18.37 -6.21 -5.88
N VAL A 234 18.73 -6.68 -7.09
CA VAL A 234 17.92 -7.66 -7.84
C VAL A 234 17.63 -8.91 -7.01
N ALA A 235 18.63 -9.45 -6.33
CA ALA A 235 18.49 -10.64 -5.50
C ALA A 235 17.46 -10.42 -4.34
N THR A 236 17.38 -9.21 -3.78
CA THR A 236 16.38 -8.87 -2.75
C THR A 236 14.98 -8.80 -3.35
N ARG A 237 14.84 -8.21 -4.55
CA ARG A 237 13.56 -8.16 -5.28
C ARG A 237 13.04 -9.55 -5.62
N GLU A 238 13.93 -10.41 -6.12
CA GLU A 238 13.60 -11.80 -6.43
C GLU A 238 13.20 -12.57 -5.18
N LYS A 239 13.94 -12.40 -4.07
CA LYS A 239 13.62 -13.04 -2.78
C LYS A 239 12.27 -12.60 -2.26
N LEU A 240 11.94 -11.30 -2.31
CA LEU A 240 10.62 -10.78 -1.95
C LEU A 240 9.51 -11.36 -2.84
N THR A 241 9.72 -11.34 -4.16
CA THR A 241 8.75 -11.89 -5.11
C THR A 241 8.47 -13.36 -4.80
N GLN A 242 9.51 -14.18 -4.62
CA GLN A 242 9.35 -15.59 -4.29
C GLN A 242 8.66 -15.80 -2.94
N ALA A 243 8.95 -14.94 -1.94
CA ALA A 243 8.29 -14.99 -0.64
C ALA A 243 6.76 -14.83 -0.78
N PHE A 244 6.31 -13.84 -1.52
CA PHE A 244 4.88 -13.63 -1.75
C PHE A 244 4.25 -14.76 -2.57
N LEU A 245 4.91 -15.23 -3.63
CA LEU A 245 4.42 -16.33 -4.47
C LEU A 245 4.33 -17.67 -3.73
N ALA A 246 5.14 -17.86 -2.69
CA ALA A 246 5.13 -19.06 -1.84
C ALA A 246 4.00 -19.06 -0.80
N LEU A 247 3.38 -17.91 -0.52
CA LEU A 247 2.26 -17.83 0.42
C LEU A 247 1.08 -18.69 -0.10
N ASN A 248 0.61 -19.58 0.76
CA ASN A 248 -0.51 -20.46 0.45
C ASN A 248 -1.30 -20.78 1.73
N SER A 249 -2.55 -21.22 1.57
CA SER A 249 -3.46 -21.52 2.66
C SER A 249 -3.21 -22.87 3.37
N ASN A 250 -2.21 -23.65 2.93
CA ASN A 250 -1.87 -24.94 3.53
C ASN A 250 -1.07 -24.80 4.83
N THR A 251 -0.52 -23.61 5.10
CA THR A 251 0.15 -23.30 6.36
C THR A 251 -0.67 -22.31 7.17
N PRO A 252 -0.67 -22.39 8.53
CA PRO A 252 -1.40 -21.43 9.36
C PRO A 252 -0.95 -19.99 9.12
N GLU A 253 0.38 -19.75 9.00
CA GLU A 253 0.99 -18.43 8.73
C GLU A 253 0.53 -17.87 7.36
N GLY A 254 0.61 -18.69 6.31
CA GLY A 254 0.20 -18.26 4.96
C GLY A 254 -1.30 -18.01 4.87
N LYS A 255 -2.13 -18.86 5.51
CA LYS A 255 -3.58 -18.69 5.58
C LYS A 255 -3.94 -17.37 6.26
N GLU A 256 -3.36 -17.07 7.43
CA GLU A 256 -3.60 -15.82 8.16
C GLU A 256 -3.25 -14.60 7.31
N ILE A 257 -2.06 -14.60 6.67
CA ILE A 257 -1.62 -13.48 5.82
C ILE A 257 -2.57 -13.30 4.65
N LEU A 258 -2.92 -14.37 3.92
CA LEU A 258 -3.80 -14.31 2.76
C LEU A 258 -5.20 -13.80 3.14
N GLU A 259 -5.79 -14.31 4.23
CA GLU A 259 -7.09 -13.86 4.71
C GLU A 259 -7.08 -12.35 5.07
N LEU A 260 -6.03 -11.90 5.77
CA LEU A 260 -5.87 -10.49 6.15
C LEU A 260 -5.65 -9.60 4.93
N GLN A 261 -4.91 -10.05 3.93
CA GLN A 261 -4.71 -9.36 2.67
C GLN A 261 -5.91 -9.49 1.70
N ARG A 262 -6.92 -10.30 2.02
CA ARG A 262 -8.05 -10.63 1.14
C ARG A 262 -7.58 -11.19 -0.19
N ALA A 263 -6.63 -12.10 -0.14
CA ALA A 263 -5.99 -12.71 -1.29
C ALA A 263 -6.27 -14.21 -1.31
N THR A 264 -6.62 -14.74 -2.47
CA THR A 264 -6.57 -16.19 -2.73
C THR A 264 -5.13 -16.65 -2.82
N ARG A 265 -4.33 -15.88 -3.54
CA ARG A 265 -2.87 -16.04 -3.68
C ARG A 265 -2.26 -14.75 -4.23
N PHE A 266 -0.95 -14.64 -4.17
CA PHE A 266 -0.21 -13.62 -4.89
C PHE A 266 0.27 -14.14 -6.24
N VAL A 267 0.30 -13.26 -7.24
CA VAL A 267 0.83 -13.50 -8.58
C VAL A 267 1.83 -12.40 -8.93
N ALA A 268 2.80 -12.72 -9.81
CA ALA A 268 3.74 -11.71 -10.29
C ALA A 268 3.01 -10.64 -11.12
N THR A 269 3.46 -9.39 -11.02
CA THR A 269 2.91 -8.29 -11.81
C THR A 269 4.03 -7.45 -12.44
N LYS A 270 3.65 -6.52 -13.31
CA LYS A 270 4.57 -5.65 -14.03
C LYS A 270 3.94 -4.29 -14.32
N ALA A 271 4.77 -3.28 -14.56
CA ALA A 271 4.33 -1.91 -14.77
C ALA A 271 3.34 -1.75 -15.95
N GLU A 272 3.50 -2.58 -16.99
CA GLU A 272 2.65 -2.56 -18.18
C GLU A 272 1.17 -2.80 -17.87
N ASN A 273 0.86 -3.57 -16.82
CA ASN A 273 -0.50 -3.89 -16.40
C ASN A 273 -1.27 -2.62 -15.97
N TYR A 274 -0.57 -1.58 -15.55
CA TYR A 274 -1.14 -0.32 -15.04
C TYR A 274 -1.21 0.80 -16.09
N LYS A 275 -0.85 0.54 -17.37
CA LYS A 275 -0.96 1.53 -18.46
C LYS A 275 -2.39 2.04 -18.66
N GLY A 276 -3.39 1.17 -18.50
CA GLY A 276 -4.79 1.58 -18.57
C GLY A 276 -5.19 2.53 -17.44
N ILE A 277 -4.63 2.36 -16.25
CA ILE A 277 -4.81 3.26 -15.11
C ILE A 277 -4.18 4.63 -15.39
N GLU A 278 -2.96 4.65 -15.94
CA GLU A 278 -2.30 5.89 -16.33
C GLU A 278 -3.11 6.64 -17.41
N GLN A 279 -3.58 5.94 -18.43
CA GLN A 279 -4.41 6.53 -19.48
C GLN A 279 -5.72 7.12 -18.93
N ALA A 280 -6.39 6.39 -18.03
CA ALA A 280 -7.60 6.87 -17.34
C ALA A 280 -7.30 8.14 -16.52
N ALA A 281 -6.17 8.19 -15.82
CA ALA A 281 -5.77 9.34 -15.01
C ALA A 281 -5.46 10.58 -15.85
N ARG A 282 -4.82 10.41 -17.01
CA ARG A 282 -4.58 11.51 -17.96
C ARG A 282 -5.91 11.98 -18.58
N ALA A 283 -6.77 11.08 -19.02
CA ALA A 283 -8.10 11.40 -19.56
C ALA A 283 -9.00 12.12 -18.55
N ALA A 284 -8.90 11.78 -17.27
CA ALA A 284 -9.62 12.44 -16.19
C ALA A 284 -8.97 13.75 -15.69
N GLY A 285 -7.85 14.18 -16.31
CA GLY A 285 -7.13 15.41 -15.92
C GLY A 285 -6.42 15.31 -14.57
N LEU A 286 -6.23 14.12 -14.02
CA LEU A 286 -5.59 13.88 -12.73
C LEU A 286 -4.06 13.70 -12.84
N LEU A 287 -3.56 13.49 -14.05
CA LEU A 287 -2.14 13.53 -14.41
C LEU A 287 -1.94 14.48 -15.60
N LYS A 288 -0.83 15.23 -15.56
CA LYS A 288 -0.38 16.10 -16.65
C LYS A 288 0.36 15.31 -17.74
#